data_242691f037d33be5fa2fb62d4ab64d44
#
_entry.id   242691f037d33be5fa2fb62d4ab64d44
#
_cell.length_a   1.000
_cell.length_b   1.000
_cell.length_c   1.000
_cell.angle_alpha   90.00
_cell.angle_beta   90.00
_cell.angle_gamma   90.00
#
_symmetry.space_group_name_H-M   'P 1'
#
loop_
_entity.id
_entity.type
_entity.pdbx_description
1 polymer ?
#
loop_
_entity_poly.entity_id
_entity_poly.type
_entity_poly.pdbx_seq_one_letter_code
_entity_poly.pdbx_strand_id
1 'polypeptide(L)'
;MPQAAALTRDEQGERHSLDEFLAAIPGIDASTDITDRKRRSRDYFWYSPILYEQLKTSLADVIVTPRDEAEIVRVAAACVEHRIPLTVRGGATGNYGQCVPLQGGVVLDMALLNRIEWQKPGLVRVQAGAKLYDIDAATRPNGFELRMHPSTKRSAQIGGFVAGGSGGVGSVTFGGMREPGNIVAARIVTLEPTPRVIELRGDAAQKISRAYGTTGIITALEMPLAPVQPWVDVIVAFDDFIECVRFGHAIAMADGIVKKLLSPVQWPVPKHFAAFRAFCPEGKNVLSAMIGEMSLESFETLLASTRGTMTYKAASEDVLGKVPLYEHAWNHTTLQVLKNDRSVTYLQCLYPHDRLVDAVAQVGAKFGDEVYQHLEFIRLNGYMTASGIPVVRYQSPERLYEIMAGYESCGVMIANPHVVTLEDGSRYKRVDTDQLGFKHQVDPLGLLNPGKMRSFAPQTA
;
A
#
# COMPACT_ATOMS: atom_id res chain seq x y z
N MET A 1 -22.87 -5.29 18.45
CA MET A 1 -21.59 -4.77 17.89
C MET A 1 -20.76 -4.28 19.05
N PRO A 2 -19.56 -4.77 19.35
CA PRO A 2 -18.70 -4.12 20.33
C PRO A 2 -18.23 -2.81 19.69
N GLN A 3 -18.58 -1.69 20.32
CA GLN A 3 -17.95 -0.40 20.08
C GLN A 3 -16.45 -0.62 20.24
N ALA A 4 -15.67 -0.23 19.21
CA ALA A 4 -14.24 -0.07 19.37
C ALA A 4 -14.05 0.95 20.49
N ALA A 5 -13.64 0.48 21.66
CA ALA A 5 -13.30 1.34 22.78
C ALA A 5 -12.23 2.30 22.25
N ALA A 6 -12.52 3.60 22.27
CA ALA A 6 -11.51 4.61 22.13
C ALA A 6 -10.41 4.26 23.13
N LEU A 7 -9.21 3.95 22.65
CA LEU A 7 -8.05 3.73 23.50
C LEU A 7 -7.76 5.08 24.16
N THR A 8 -8.36 5.28 25.31
CA THR A 8 -8.06 6.40 26.20
C THR A 8 -6.61 6.23 26.66
N ARG A 9 -5.86 7.33 26.70
CA ARG A 9 -4.61 7.44 27.45
C ARG A 9 -4.83 6.76 28.79
N ASP A 10 -3.88 5.89 29.15
CA ASP A 10 -3.88 5.17 30.41
C ASP A 10 -4.20 6.14 31.57
N GLU A 11 -5.25 5.88 32.32
CA GLU A 11 -5.69 6.75 33.43
C GLU A 11 -4.72 6.72 34.64
N GLN A 12 -3.60 6.00 34.50
CA GLN A 12 -2.53 5.97 35.52
C GLN A 12 -1.38 6.88 35.04
N GLY A 13 -1.56 8.16 35.15
CA GLY A 13 -0.76 9.36 35.00
C GLY A 13 0.77 9.34 35.20
N GLU A 14 1.50 8.39 34.71
CA GLU A 14 2.92 8.55 34.45
C GLU A 14 3.08 9.11 33.04
N ARG A 15 3.14 10.43 32.92
CA ARG A 15 3.77 11.09 31.78
C ARG A 15 5.18 10.54 31.72
N HIS A 16 5.44 9.61 30.81
CA HIS A 16 6.80 9.27 30.44
C HIS A 16 7.55 10.59 30.21
N SER A 17 8.70 10.76 30.86
CA SER A 17 9.46 12.00 30.77
C SER A 17 10.02 12.12 29.37
N LEU A 18 9.33 12.89 28.51
CA LEU A 18 9.81 13.19 27.17
C LEU A 18 11.21 13.86 27.24
N ASP A 19 11.45 14.62 28.27
CA ASP A 19 12.75 15.30 28.49
C ASP A 19 13.88 14.29 28.76
N GLU A 20 13.61 13.24 29.54
CA GLU A 20 14.57 12.16 29.79
C GLU A 20 14.84 11.36 28.51
N PHE A 21 13.80 11.03 27.74
CA PHE A 21 13.98 10.40 26.43
C PHE A 21 14.85 11.24 25.50
N LEU A 22 14.58 12.54 25.39
CA LEU A 22 15.37 13.44 24.55
C LEU A 22 16.83 13.53 25.03
N ALA A 23 17.05 13.51 26.34
CA ALA A 23 18.40 13.46 26.94
C ALA A 23 19.13 12.13 26.64
N ALA A 24 18.42 11.02 26.45
CA ALA A 24 18.98 9.71 26.14
C ALA A 24 19.39 9.56 24.65
N ILE A 25 18.93 10.45 23.75
CA ILE A 25 19.26 10.43 22.32
C ILE A 25 20.03 11.67 21.84
N PRO A 26 21.15 12.06 22.51
CA PRO A 26 21.85 13.29 22.18
C PRO A 26 22.38 13.27 20.75
N GLY A 27 22.23 14.38 20.03
CA GLY A 27 22.70 14.58 18.66
C GLY A 27 21.88 13.91 17.57
N ILE A 28 20.78 13.22 17.90
CA ILE A 28 19.80 12.74 16.93
C ILE A 28 18.78 13.85 16.66
N ASP A 29 18.41 14.04 15.40
CA ASP A 29 17.41 15.04 15.00
C ASP A 29 16.03 14.68 15.58
N ALA A 30 15.53 15.54 16.48
CA ALA A 30 14.26 15.37 17.18
C ALA A 30 13.48 16.69 17.19
N SER A 31 12.23 16.67 16.73
CA SER A 31 11.36 17.83 16.64
C SER A 31 10.12 17.67 17.49
N THR A 32 9.90 18.63 18.40
CA THR A 32 8.67 18.78 19.18
C THR A 32 7.75 19.86 18.61
N ASP A 33 8.12 20.49 17.48
CA ASP A 33 7.33 21.51 16.82
C ASP A 33 5.95 20.97 16.43
N ILE A 34 4.90 21.69 16.80
CA ILE A 34 3.52 21.26 16.61
C ILE A 34 3.13 21.10 15.13
N THR A 35 3.71 21.91 14.24
CA THR A 35 3.43 21.87 12.80
C THR A 35 4.04 20.59 12.20
N ASP A 36 5.28 20.30 12.59
CA ASP A 36 5.99 19.10 12.15
C ASP A 36 5.32 17.82 12.68
N ARG A 37 4.95 17.80 13.96
CA ARG A 37 4.18 16.71 14.59
C ARG A 37 2.86 16.47 13.87
N LYS A 38 2.06 17.51 13.61
CA LYS A 38 0.79 17.41 12.87
C LYS A 38 0.98 16.85 11.47
N ARG A 39 2.03 17.27 10.76
CA ARG A 39 2.34 16.83 9.40
C ARG A 39 2.78 15.37 9.37
N ARG A 40 3.66 14.96 10.30
CA ARG A 40 4.27 13.63 10.29
C ARG A 40 3.48 12.57 11.07
N SER A 41 2.41 12.94 11.78
CA SER A 41 1.49 12.00 12.43
C SER A 41 0.37 11.50 11.52
N ARG A 42 0.39 11.78 10.22
CA ARG A 42 -0.71 11.52 9.29
C ARG A 42 -0.24 10.73 8.07
N ASP A 43 -1.15 9.89 7.56
CA ASP A 43 -1.15 9.36 6.21
C ASP A 43 -2.43 9.79 5.47
N TYR A 44 -2.86 9.07 4.44
CA TYR A 44 -4.06 9.38 3.68
C TYR A 44 -5.33 8.72 4.26
N PHE A 45 -5.41 8.45 5.57
CA PHE A 45 -6.57 7.84 6.22
C PHE A 45 -7.89 8.61 5.96
N TRP A 46 -7.80 9.86 5.57
CA TRP A 46 -8.96 10.71 5.25
C TRP A 46 -9.74 10.26 4.00
N TYR A 47 -9.26 9.29 3.22
CA TYR A 47 -10.06 8.61 2.19
C TYR A 47 -11.26 7.89 2.81
N SER A 48 -11.16 7.51 4.06
CA SER A 48 -12.19 6.88 4.85
C SER A 48 -12.82 7.90 5.80
N PRO A 49 -14.10 8.24 5.64
CA PRO A 49 -14.80 9.07 6.62
C PRO A 49 -14.77 8.46 8.04
N ILE A 50 -14.82 7.13 8.14
CA ILE A 50 -14.76 6.40 9.43
C ILE A 50 -13.39 6.59 10.09
N LEU A 51 -12.30 6.35 9.35
CA LEU A 51 -10.95 6.52 9.89
C LEU A 51 -10.62 7.99 10.16
N TYR A 52 -11.16 8.91 9.36
CA TYR A 52 -10.98 10.33 9.60
C TYR A 52 -11.49 10.71 11.00
N GLU A 53 -12.71 10.31 11.36
CA GLU A 53 -13.27 10.59 12.68
C GLU A 53 -12.46 9.94 13.82
N GLN A 54 -11.94 8.74 13.61
CA GLN A 54 -11.16 8.02 14.60
C GLN A 54 -9.75 8.58 14.80
N LEU A 55 -9.12 9.09 13.74
CA LEU A 55 -7.67 9.38 13.72
C LEU A 55 -7.31 10.86 13.64
N LYS A 56 -8.28 11.76 13.38
CA LYS A 56 -8.03 13.19 13.15
C LYS A 56 -7.30 13.91 14.31
N THR A 57 -7.38 13.38 15.52
CA THR A 57 -6.74 13.93 16.72
C THR A 57 -5.46 13.19 17.14
N SER A 58 -5.13 12.06 16.48
CA SER A 58 -3.90 11.31 16.79
C SER A 58 -2.66 12.12 16.46
N LEU A 59 -1.74 12.23 17.42
CA LEU A 59 -0.56 13.11 17.32
C LEU A 59 0.61 12.50 18.08
N ALA A 60 1.78 12.43 17.46
CA ALA A 60 3.02 12.09 18.13
C ALA A 60 3.44 13.16 19.15
N ASP A 61 4.20 12.79 20.16
CA ASP A 61 4.81 13.71 21.12
C ASP A 61 6.10 14.32 20.57
N VAL A 62 6.85 13.53 19.78
CA VAL A 62 8.09 13.95 19.11
C VAL A 62 8.25 13.23 17.77
N ILE A 63 8.87 13.91 16.82
CA ILE A 63 9.33 13.31 15.55
C ILE A 63 10.84 13.13 15.64
N VAL A 64 11.32 11.92 15.40
CA VAL A 64 12.75 11.60 15.38
C VAL A 64 13.14 11.17 13.96
N THR A 65 14.21 11.78 13.42
CA THR A 65 14.68 11.52 12.05
C THR A 65 16.13 10.99 12.10
N PRO A 66 16.33 9.65 12.22
CA PRO A 66 17.66 9.06 12.32
C PRO A 66 18.39 9.12 10.97
N ARG A 67 19.73 9.25 11.03
CA ARG A 67 20.61 9.29 9.87
C ARG A 67 21.18 7.94 9.50
N ASP A 68 21.22 7.02 10.46
CA ASP A 68 21.76 5.68 10.28
C ASP A 68 21.12 4.66 11.25
N GLU A 69 21.51 3.40 11.09
CA GLU A 69 21.00 2.29 11.91
C GLU A 69 21.46 2.38 13.37
N ALA A 70 22.64 2.94 13.63
CA ALA A 70 23.14 3.09 15.01
C ALA A 70 22.26 4.10 15.79
N GLU A 71 21.82 5.16 15.13
CA GLU A 71 20.85 6.09 15.71
C GLU A 71 19.50 5.42 15.98
N ILE A 72 19.02 4.54 15.08
CA ILE A 72 17.77 3.78 15.29
C ILE A 72 17.90 2.86 16.52
N VAL A 73 19.03 2.17 16.67
CA VAL A 73 19.29 1.31 17.85
C VAL A 73 19.23 2.13 19.14
N ARG A 74 19.82 3.33 19.17
CA ARG A 74 19.77 4.22 20.35
C ARG A 74 18.36 4.71 20.64
N VAL A 75 17.59 5.09 19.61
CA VAL A 75 16.19 5.50 19.76
C VAL A 75 15.33 4.34 20.26
N ALA A 76 15.51 3.13 19.72
CA ALA A 76 14.81 1.94 20.16
C ALA A 76 15.10 1.62 21.64
N ALA A 77 16.38 1.68 22.06
CA ALA A 77 16.75 1.47 23.46
C ALA A 77 16.10 2.51 24.39
N ALA A 78 16.15 3.79 24.04
CA ALA A 78 15.54 4.87 24.81
C ALA A 78 14.01 4.73 24.89
N CYS A 79 13.34 4.33 23.80
CA CYS A 79 11.89 4.05 23.81
C CYS A 79 11.53 2.93 24.80
N VAL A 80 12.34 1.87 24.85
CA VAL A 80 12.11 0.75 25.78
C VAL A 80 12.38 1.17 27.22
N GLU A 81 13.50 1.87 27.48
CA GLU A 81 13.88 2.36 28.82
C GLU A 81 12.81 3.27 29.42
N HIS A 82 12.30 4.21 28.61
CA HIS A 82 11.32 5.20 29.06
C HIS A 82 9.86 4.77 28.77
N ARG A 83 9.61 3.52 28.32
CA ARG A 83 8.27 2.98 28.00
C ARG A 83 7.48 3.85 26.99
N ILE A 84 8.16 4.48 26.02
CA ILE A 84 7.53 5.38 25.05
C ILE A 84 7.13 4.61 23.78
N PRO A 85 5.87 4.69 23.34
CA PRO A 85 5.42 4.14 22.08
C PRO A 85 6.21 4.67 20.87
N LEU A 86 6.52 3.80 19.91
CA LEU A 86 7.23 4.15 18.70
C LEU A 86 6.43 3.74 17.46
N THR A 87 6.17 4.68 16.56
CA THR A 87 5.52 4.42 15.27
C THR A 87 6.49 4.75 14.15
N VAL A 88 6.81 3.76 13.31
CA VAL A 88 7.70 3.96 12.15
C VAL A 88 6.94 4.62 11.00
N ARG A 89 7.55 5.62 10.38
CA ARG A 89 7.02 6.36 9.24
C ARG A 89 7.98 6.30 8.05
N GLY A 90 7.48 5.89 6.90
CA GLY A 90 8.12 6.10 5.59
C GLY A 90 7.51 7.30 4.85
N GLY A 91 7.23 7.17 3.56
CA GLY A 91 6.58 8.21 2.75
C GLY A 91 5.12 8.52 3.14
N ALA A 92 4.53 7.76 4.06
CA ALA A 92 3.16 7.90 4.56
C ALA A 92 2.10 7.99 3.44
N THR A 93 2.29 7.22 2.39
CA THR A 93 1.39 7.16 1.23
C THR A 93 0.27 6.14 1.39
N GLY A 94 0.23 5.43 2.53
CA GLY A 94 -0.87 4.55 2.92
C GLY A 94 -2.13 5.32 3.29
N ASN A 95 -3.26 4.62 3.38
CA ASN A 95 -4.57 5.23 3.64
C ASN A 95 -5.40 4.50 4.71
N TYR A 96 -4.75 3.69 5.56
CA TYR A 96 -5.40 2.96 6.65
C TYR A 96 -4.97 3.43 8.04
N GLY A 97 -4.28 4.57 8.13
CA GLY A 97 -3.71 5.02 9.39
C GLY A 97 -2.51 4.19 9.85
N GLN A 98 -1.81 3.49 8.93
CA GLN A 98 -0.75 2.55 9.27
C GLN A 98 0.40 3.18 10.06
N CYS A 99 0.78 4.41 9.72
CA CYS A 99 1.84 5.17 10.40
C CYS A 99 1.30 6.29 11.30
N VAL A 100 0.02 6.24 11.66
CA VAL A 100 -0.59 7.18 12.61
C VAL A 100 -0.33 6.68 14.03
N PRO A 101 0.28 7.50 14.92
CA PRO A 101 0.60 7.12 16.28
C PRO A 101 -0.67 7.13 17.14
N LEU A 102 -1.27 5.94 17.37
CA LEU A 102 -2.53 5.83 18.12
C LEU A 102 -2.38 6.17 19.61
N GLN A 103 -1.18 5.99 20.16
CA GLN A 103 -0.88 6.21 21.58
C GLN A 103 0.12 7.36 21.81
N GLY A 104 0.29 8.26 20.83
CA GLY A 104 1.31 9.31 20.92
C GLY A 104 2.74 8.77 20.79
N GLY A 105 3.65 9.24 21.62
CA GLY A 105 5.05 8.82 21.65
C GLY A 105 5.87 9.32 20.46
N VAL A 106 6.81 8.52 20.01
CA VAL A 106 7.77 8.82 18.94
C VAL A 106 7.19 8.44 17.58
N VAL A 107 7.24 9.33 16.60
CA VAL A 107 7.22 8.97 15.19
C VAL A 107 8.65 8.94 14.67
N LEU A 108 9.12 7.78 14.26
CA LEU A 108 10.45 7.55 13.67
C LEU A 108 10.36 7.71 12.15
N ASP A 109 10.84 8.83 11.62
CA ASP A 109 10.80 9.15 10.19
C ASP A 109 12.06 8.62 9.50
N MET A 110 11.87 7.65 8.61
CA MET A 110 12.94 6.93 7.93
C MET A 110 13.52 7.67 6.71
N ALA A 111 13.14 8.93 6.47
CA ALA A 111 13.45 9.63 5.23
C ALA A 111 14.94 9.77 4.90
N LEU A 112 15.80 9.81 5.92
CA LEU A 112 17.27 9.93 5.73
C LEU A 112 17.98 8.58 5.52
N LEU A 113 17.33 7.44 5.80
CA LEU A 113 17.85 6.12 5.47
C LEU A 113 17.50 5.74 4.03
N ASN A 114 18.07 6.41 3.05
CA ASN A 114 17.62 6.34 1.65
C ASN A 114 18.68 5.86 0.66
N ARG A 115 19.82 5.34 1.12
CA ARG A 115 20.92 4.90 0.26
C ARG A 115 20.62 3.57 -0.43
N ILE A 116 21.11 3.43 -1.66
CA ILE A 116 21.30 2.14 -2.32
C ILE A 116 22.65 1.61 -1.87
N GLU A 117 22.64 0.51 -1.11
CA GLU A 117 23.86 -0.04 -0.53
C GLU A 117 24.70 -0.78 -1.59
N TRP A 118 24.02 -1.57 -2.42
CA TRP A 118 24.61 -2.24 -3.58
C TRP A 118 23.54 -2.72 -4.57
N GLN A 119 23.98 -2.96 -5.79
CA GLN A 119 23.22 -3.61 -6.86
C GLN A 119 24.03 -4.71 -7.51
N LYS A 120 23.39 -5.80 -7.87
CA LYS A 120 23.93 -6.85 -8.72
C LYS A 120 22.83 -7.38 -9.67
N PRO A 121 23.13 -8.14 -10.72
CA PRO A 121 22.13 -8.63 -11.66
C PRO A 121 20.91 -9.26 -10.95
N GLY A 122 19.72 -8.72 -11.22
CA GLY A 122 18.45 -9.22 -10.67
C GLY A 122 18.18 -8.90 -9.19
N LEU A 123 19.04 -8.13 -8.49
CA LEU A 123 18.90 -7.87 -7.07
C LEU A 123 19.47 -6.51 -6.67
N VAL A 124 18.80 -5.81 -5.76
CA VAL A 124 19.27 -4.56 -5.15
C VAL A 124 19.10 -4.60 -3.64
N ARG A 125 20.08 -4.05 -2.90
CA ARG A 125 19.96 -3.79 -1.47
C ARG A 125 19.87 -2.29 -1.23
N VAL A 126 18.83 -1.91 -0.50
CA VAL A 126 18.46 -0.51 -0.29
C VAL A 126 18.05 -0.28 1.15
N GLN A 127 18.30 0.91 1.67
CA GLN A 127 17.80 1.35 2.96
C GLN A 127 16.28 1.61 2.88
N ALA A 128 15.56 1.44 4.01
CA ALA A 128 14.11 1.43 4.08
C ALA A 128 13.43 2.75 3.64
N GLY A 129 14.11 3.88 3.79
CA GLY A 129 13.64 5.21 3.37
C GLY A 129 13.90 5.53 1.90
N ALA A 130 14.55 4.65 1.12
CA ALA A 130 14.75 4.87 -0.31
C ALA A 130 13.41 4.94 -1.05
N LYS A 131 13.21 5.96 -1.88
CA LYS A 131 12.01 6.08 -2.73
C LYS A 131 12.07 5.07 -3.87
N LEU A 132 10.94 4.47 -4.22
CA LEU A 132 10.90 3.50 -5.30
C LEU A 132 11.28 4.12 -6.65
N TYR A 133 10.98 5.40 -6.85
CA TYR A 133 11.41 6.15 -8.04
C TYR A 133 12.95 6.23 -8.14
N ASP A 134 13.62 6.56 -7.03
CA ASP A 134 15.07 6.72 -7.01
C ASP A 134 15.78 5.35 -7.17
N ILE A 135 15.18 4.27 -6.65
CA ILE A 135 15.68 2.90 -6.87
C ILE A 135 15.63 2.55 -8.36
N ASP A 136 14.49 2.76 -9.03
CA ASP A 136 14.35 2.50 -10.46
C ASP A 136 15.29 3.40 -11.30
N ALA A 137 15.41 4.67 -10.94
CA ALA A 137 16.33 5.59 -11.63
C ALA A 137 17.78 5.12 -11.58
N ALA A 138 18.20 4.49 -10.48
CA ALA A 138 19.54 3.94 -10.31
C ALA A 138 19.73 2.57 -10.97
N THR A 139 18.68 1.73 -11.04
CA THR A 139 18.82 0.35 -11.54
C THR A 139 18.59 0.22 -13.04
N ARG A 140 17.73 1.07 -13.65
CA ARG A 140 17.40 1.03 -15.09
C ARG A 140 18.62 1.21 -16.02
N PRO A 141 19.57 2.11 -15.75
CA PRO A 141 20.79 2.21 -16.57
C PRO A 141 21.63 0.91 -16.61
N ASN A 142 21.46 0.04 -15.61
CA ASN A 142 22.12 -1.26 -15.49
C ASN A 142 21.28 -2.41 -16.09
N GLY A 143 20.18 -2.12 -16.78
CA GLY A 143 19.31 -3.09 -17.43
C GLY A 143 18.26 -3.74 -16.53
N PHE A 144 17.99 -3.19 -15.34
CA PHE A 144 17.03 -3.76 -14.38
C PHE A 144 16.07 -2.70 -13.85
N GLU A 145 14.88 -3.14 -13.47
CA GLU A 145 13.85 -2.30 -12.84
C GLU A 145 13.15 -3.05 -11.70
N LEU A 146 12.45 -2.31 -10.82
CA LEU A 146 11.61 -2.90 -9.79
C LEU A 146 10.49 -3.75 -10.42
N ARG A 147 10.29 -4.96 -9.87
CA ARG A 147 9.20 -5.85 -10.28
C ARG A 147 7.85 -5.19 -10.08
N MET A 148 7.67 -4.48 -8.97
CA MET A 148 6.42 -3.79 -8.66
C MET A 148 6.65 -2.50 -7.88
N HIS A 149 5.66 -1.61 -7.96
CA HIS A 149 5.64 -0.36 -7.21
C HIS A 149 4.19 0.11 -7.02
N PRO A 150 3.87 0.90 -5.97
CA PRO A 150 2.56 1.52 -5.83
C PRO A 150 2.38 2.64 -6.86
N SER A 151 1.15 3.11 -7.07
CA SER A 151 0.87 4.32 -7.87
C SER A 151 1.60 5.55 -7.33
N THR A 152 1.91 5.57 -6.04
CA THR A 152 2.71 6.61 -5.35
C THR A 152 4.22 6.46 -5.51
N LYS A 153 4.72 5.80 -6.55
CA LYS A 153 6.15 5.48 -6.79
C LYS A 153 7.12 6.61 -6.48
N ARG A 154 6.75 7.85 -6.84
CA ARG A 154 7.59 9.04 -6.66
C ARG A 154 7.77 9.48 -5.20
N SER A 155 6.83 9.13 -4.32
CA SER A 155 6.82 9.56 -2.92
C SER A 155 6.89 8.40 -1.93
N ALA A 156 6.48 7.19 -2.33
CA ALA A 156 6.53 6.01 -1.49
C ALA A 156 7.97 5.55 -1.25
N GLN A 157 8.24 5.15 -0.02
CA GLN A 157 9.52 4.55 0.39
C GLN A 157 9.39 3.04 0.49
N ILE A 158 10.46 2.32 0.14
CA ILE A 158 10.43 0.86 0.00
C ILE A 158 10.10 0.14 1.31
N GLY A 159 10.59 0.61 2.45
CA GLY A 159 10.27 0.03 3.75
C GLY A 159 8.79 0.10 4.07
N GLY A 160 8.15 1.26 3.80
CA GLY A 160 6.71 1.44 3.98
C GLY A 160 5.88 0.59 3.01
N PHE A 161 6.32 0.43 1.77
CA PHE A 161 5.64 -0.41 0.78
C PHE A 161 5.66 -1.89 1.19
N VAL A 162 6.81 -2.39 1.67
CA VAL A 162 6.93 -3.76 2.18
C VAL A 162 6.13 -3.97 3.47
N ALA A 163 6.24 -3.04 4.43
CA ALA A 163 5.49 -3.11 5.70
C ALA A 163 3.96 -3.05 5.49
N GLY A 164 3.49 -2.34 4.46
CA GLY A 164 2.09 -2.33 4.03
C GLY A 164 1.66 -3.64 3.37
N GLY A 165 2.56 -4.31 2.68
CA GLY A 165 2.36 -5.64 2.09
C GLY A 165 1.28 -5.69 1.01
N SER A 166 1.07 -4.58 0.30
CA SER A 166 0.06 -4.47 -0.76
C SER A 166 0.60 -4.95 -2.12
N GLY A 167 -0.29 -5.10 -3.08
CA GLY A 167 0.06 -5.16 -4.50
C GLY A 167 0.38 -3.77 -5.05
N GLY A 168 0.64 -3.71 -6.34
CA GLY A 168 0.93 -2.49 -7.07
C GLY A 168 1.06 -2.75 -8.57
N VAL A 169 1.48 -1.75 -9.29
CA VAL A 169 1.88 -1.85 -10.70
C VAL A 169 2.98 -2.89 -10.83
N GLY A 170 2.78 -3.91 -11.64
CA GLY A 170 3.63 -5.10 -11.74
C GLY A 170 3.03 -6.36 -11.13
N SER A 171 1.99 -6.23 -10.27
CA SER A 171 1.39 -7.40 -9.62
C SER A 171 0.65 -8.34 -10.58
N VAL A 172 0.25 -7.87 -11.75
CA VAL A 172 -0.33 -8.72 -12.81
C VAL A 172 0.67 -9.76 -13.30
N THR A 173 1.97 -9.46 -13.22
CA THR A 173 3.05 -10.36 -13.64
C THR A 173 3.70 -11.08 -12.46
N PHE A 174 4.03 -10.33 -11.40
CA PHE A 174 4.86 -10.82 -10.29
C PHE A 174 4.09 -11.14 -9.00
N GLY A 175 2.77 -10.92 -9.00
CA GLY A 175 1.96 -11.09 -7.81
C GLY A 175 2.09 -9.94 -6.81
N GLY A 176 1.50 -10.12 -5.62
CA GLY A 176 1.61 -9.15 -4.53
C GLY A 176 2.94 -9.24 -3.77
N MET A 177 3.18 -8.32 -2.84
CA MET A 177 4.41 -8.27 -2.05
C MET A 177 4.68 -9.56 -1.26
N ARG A 178 3.64 -10.27 -0.85
CA ARG A 178 3.75 -11.52 -0.08
C ARG A 178 3.94 -12.78 -0.93
N GLU A 179 3.89 -12.67 -2.27
CA GLU A 179 4.20 -13.82 -3.11
C GLU A 179 5.67 -14.23 -2.93
N PRO A 180 5.97 -15.53 -2.89
CA PRO A 180 7.32 -16.04 -2.72
C PRO A 180 8.29 -15.41 -3.72
N GLY A 181 9.45 -14.97 -3.23
CA GLY A 181 10.51 -14.38 -4.05
C GLY A 181 10.35 -12.88 -4.35
N ASN A 182 9.33 -12.18 -3.81
CA ASN A 182 9.20 -10.73 -3.96
C ASN A 182 9.89 -9.93 -2.83
N ILE A 183 10.32 -10.60 -1.77
CA ILE A 183 11.24 -10.07 -0.76
C ILE A 183 12.33 -11.12 -0.56
N VAL A 184 13.60 -10.75 -0.77
CA VAL A 184 14.72 -11.69 -0.62
C VAL A 184 15.28 -11.65 0.79
N ALA A 185 15.47 -10.46 1.34
CA ALA A 185 15.90 -10.26 2.72
C ALA A 185 15.39 -8.94 3.30
N ALA A 186 15.31 -8.89 4.62
CA ALA A 186 15.02 -7.69 5.38
C ALA A 186 15.95 -7.60 6.59
N ARG A 187 16.52 -6.43 6.81
CA ARG A 187 17.28 -6.09 8.00
C ARG A 187 16.42 -5.24 8.91
N ILE A 188 16.31 -5.62 10.17
CA ILE A 188 15.47 -4.96 11.16
C ILE A 188 16.20 -4.66 12.45
N VAL A 189 15.75 -3.63 13.17
CA VAL A 189 16.10 -3.36 14.57
C VAL A 189 14.90 -3.76 15.43
N THR A 190 15.17 -4.49 16.52
CA THR A 190 14.16 -4.91 17.50
C THR A 190 13.86 -3.78 18.49
N LEU A 191 12.69 -3.87 19.16
CA LEU A 191 12.28 -2.95 20.23
C LEU A 191 12.21 -3.71 21.57
N GLU A 192 13.37 -3.99 22.11
CA GLU A 192 13.58 -4.76 23.35
C GLU A 192 14.65 -4.07 24.21
N PRO A 193 14.84 -4.45 25.50
CA PRO A 193 15.76 -3.76 26.41
C PRO A 193 17.21 -3.61 25.88
N THR A 194 17.67 -4.60 25.10
CA THR A 194 18.92 -4.51 24.34
C THR A 194 18.59 -4.72 22.87
N PRO A 195 18.35 -3.64 22.10
CA PRO A 195 17.95 -3.78 20.70
C PRO A 195 18.99 -4.55 19.89
N ARG A 196 18.53 -5.51 19.11
CA ARG A 196 19.34 -6.32 18.20
C ARG A 196 19.08 -5.90 16.75
N VAL A 197 20.10 -6.07 15.93
CA VAL A 197 19.99 -6.00 14.48
C VAL A 197 19.88 -7.41 13.93
N ILE A 198 18.79 -7.71 13.22
CA ILE A 198 18.50 -9.06 12.72
C ILE A 198 18.36 -9.02 11.20
N GLU A 199 18.99 -9.97 10.52
CA GLU A 199 18.80 -10.21 9.08
C GLU A 199 17.82 -11.37 8.88
N LEU A 200 16.70 -11.11 8.22
CA LEU A 200 15.68 -12.08 7.85
C LEU A 200 15.81 -12.41 6.37
N ARG A 201 15.79 -13.68 6.00
CA ARG A 201 15.93 -14.13 4.60
C ARG A 201 14.85 -15.13 4.21
N GLY A 202 14.49 -15.16 2.92
CA GLY A 202 13.46 -16.08 2.40
C GLY A 202 12.13 -15.91 3.12
N ASP A 203 11.53 -17.01 3.55
CA ASP A 203 10.22 -17.01 4.23
C ASP A 203 10.22 -16.20 5.53
N ALA A 204 11.35 -16.16 6.24
CA ALA A 204 11.46 -15.33 7.45
C ALA A 204 11.28 -13.83 7.15
N ALA A 205 11.66 -13.35 5.96
CA ALA A 205 11.46 -11.97 5.56
C ALA A 205 9.97 -11.61 5.38
N GLN A 206 9.09 -12.59 5.18
CA GLN A 206 7.65 -12.35 5.09
C GLN A 206 7.02 -11.90 6.42
N LYS A 207 7.68 -12.13 7.55
CA LYS A 207 7.20 -11.73 8.89
C LYS A 207 7.05 -10.23 9.05
N ILE A 208 7.80 -9.42 8.27
CA ILE A 208 7.72 -7.94 8.31
C ILE A 208 6.72 -7.38 7.27
N SER A 209 6.25 -8.19 6.33
CA SER A 209 5.33 -7.77 5.28
C SER A 209 3.88 -7.80 5.76
N ARG A 210 3.10 -6.77 5.42
CA ARG A 210 1.71 -6.58 5.86
C ARG A 210 1.55 -6.59 7.39
N ALA A 211 2.54 -6.06 8.08
CA ALA A 211 2.58 -5.99 9.53
C ALA A 211 2.43 -4.56 10.08
N TYR A 212 2.27 -3.56 9.20
CA TYR A 212 2.14 -2.14 9.56
C TYR A 212 3.26 -1.64 10.50
N GLY A 213 4.47 -2.18 10.34
CA GLY A 213 5.62 -1.82 11.18
C GLY A 213 5.50 -2.26 12.65
N THR A 214 4.74 -3.32 12.95
CA THR A 214 4.62 -3.86 14.32
C THR A 214 5.64 -4.95 14.64
N THR A 215 6.34 -5.49 13.64
CA THR A 215 7.21 -6.68 13.77
C THR A 215 8.69 -6.37 13.51
N GLY A 216 9.14 -5.20 13.93
CA GLY A 216 10.53 -4.72 13.80
C GLY A 216 10.64 -3.44 12.97
N ILE A 217 11.68 -2.67 13.23
CA ILE A 217 12.00 -1.43 12.50
C ILE A 217 12.85 -1.82 11.29
N ILE A 218 12.27 -1.79 10.08
CA ILE A 218 13.00 -2.14 8.85
C ILE A 218 14.05 -1.07 8.56
N THR A 219 15.32 -1.46 8.46
CA THR A 219 16.44 -0.56 8.14
C THR A 219 16.96 -0.74 6.72
N ALA A 220 16.97 -1.99 6.20
CA ALA A 220 17.35 -2.28 4.81
C ALA A 220 16.57 -3.47 4.25
N LEU A 221 16.50 -3.55 2.92
CA LEU A 221 15.80 -4.60 2.17
C LEU A 221 16.65 -5.08 0.98
N GLU A 222 16.62 -6.37 0.71
CA GLU A 222 17.08 -6.93 -0.56
C GLU A 222 15.86 -7.24 -1.43
N MET A 223 15.73 -6.49 -2.53
CA MET A 223 14.58 -6.56 -3.43
C MET A 223 14.97 -7.16 -4.77
N PRO A 224 14.18 -8.13 -5.27
CA PRO A 224 14.41 -8.69 -6.60
C PRO A 224 14.05 -7.66 -7.67
N LEU A 225 14.82 -7.66 -8.74
CA LEU A 225 14.62 -6.83 -9.92
C LEU A 225 14.14 -7.70 -11.10
N ALA A 226 13.53 -7.06 -12.09
CA ALA A 226 13.22 -7.62 -13.39
C ALA A 226 14.12 -6.97 -14.46
N PRO A 227 14.32 -7.61 -15.62
CA PRO A 227 14.92 -6.95 -16.77
C PRO A 227 14.08 -5.73 -17.17
N VAL A 228 14.74 -4.61 -17.47
CA VAL A 228 14.07 -3.39 -17.93
C VAL A 228 13.29 -3.65 -19.21
N GLN A 229 12.09 -3.08 -19.33
CA GLN A 229 11.26 -3.13 -20.52
C GLN A 229 10.96 -1.72 -21.01
N PRO A 230 10.93 -1.50 -22.34
CA PRO A 230 10.31 -0.31 -22.93
C PRO A 230 8.78 -0.47 -22.79
N TRP A 231 8.20 0.26 -21.85
CA TRP A 231 6.77 0.23 -21.58
C TRP A 231 6.01 1.22 -22.46
N VAL A 232 4.85 0.80 -22.97
CA VAL A 232 3.89 1.65 -23.68
C VAL A 232 2.62 1.76 -22.80
N ASP A 233 2.27 2.99 -22.47
CA ASP A 233 1.02 3.33 -21.80
C ASP A 233 -0.12 3.38 -22.81
N VAL A 234 -1.21 2.67 -22.52
CA VAL A 234 -2.36 2.51 -23.42
C VAL A 234 -3.66 2.78 -22.66
N ILE A 235 -4.60 3.51 -23.27
CA ILE A 235 -6.00 3.59 -22.82
C ILE A 235 -6.89 3.03 -23.93
N VAL A 236 -7.75 2.09 -23.57
CA VAL A 236 -8.77 1.53 -24.47
C VAL A 236 -10.16 1.84 -23.92
N ALA A 237 -11.01 2.46 -24.72
CA ALA A 237 -12.39 2.81 -24.36
C ALA A 237 -13.38 1.73 -24.82
N PHE A 238 -14.37 1.44 -23.96
CA PHE A 238 -15.45 0.47 -24.20
C PHE A 238 -16.82 1.05 -23.83
N ASP A 239 -17.84 0.66 -24.57
CA ASP A 239 -19.23 0.98 -24.23
C ASP A 239 -19.71 0.18 -23.01
N ASP A 240 -19.39 -1.09 -22.99
CA ASP A 240 -19.79 -2.04 -21.95
C ASP A 240 -18.64 -2.33 -20.99
N PHE A 241 -18.89 -2.19 -19.67
CA PHE A 241 -17.85 -2.41 -18.66
C PHE A 241 -17.45 -3.88 -18.55
N ILE A 242 -18.39 -4.80 -18.76
CA ILE A 242 -18.10 -6.24 -18.70
C ILE A 242 -17.23 -6.66 -19.88
N GLU A 243 -17.44 -6.06 -21.05
CA GLU A 243 -16.55 -6.27 -22.21
C GLU A 243 -15.13 -5.74 -21.91
N CYS A 244 -15.02 -4.56 -21.28
CA CYS A 244 -13.74 -4.02 -20.82
C CYS A 244 -13.03 -4.97 -19.86
N VAL A 245 -13.75 -5.53 -18.88
CA VAL A 245 -13.20 -6.50 -17.91
C VAL A 245 -12.81 -7.80 -18.60
N ARG A 246 -13.63 -8.33 -19.52
CA ARG A 246 -13.31 -9.56 -20.30
C ARG A 246 -12.05 -9.39 -21.12
N PHE A 247 -11.90 -8.26 -21.80
CA PHE A 247 -10.69 -7.98 -22.57
C PHE A 247 -9.47 -7.86 -21.64
N GLY A 248 -9.57 -7.07 -20.54
CA GLY A 248 -8.50 -6.97 -19.55
C GLY A 248 -8.10 -8.33 -18.96
N HIS A 249 -9.09 -9.21 -18.69
CA HIS A 249 -8.83 -10.56 -18.21
C HIS A 249 -8.15 -11.45 -19.26
N ALA A 250 -8.57 -11.37 -20.51
CA ALA A 250 -7.93 -12.10 -21.62
C ALA A 250 -6.46 -11.71 -21.77
N ILE A 251 -6.15 -10.40 -21.73
CA ILE A 251 -4.77 -9.90 -21.73
C ILE A 251 -4.00 -10.35 -20.48
N ALA A 252 -4.64 -10.33 -19.30
CA ALA A 252 -4.01 -10.78 -18.05
C ALA A 252 -3.59 -12.25 -18.13
N MET A 253 -4.41 -13.10 -18.76
CA MET A 253 -4.16 -14.54 -18.96
C MET A 253 -3.20 -14.85 -20.12
N ALA A 254 -2.98 -13.90 -21.04
CA ALA A 254 -2.11 -14.10 -22.20
C ALA A 254 -0.64 -14.02 -21.78
N ASP A 255 0.01 -15.16 -21.51
CA ASP A 255 1.42 -15.23 -21.08
C ASP A 255 2.38 -14.68 -22.15
N GLY A 256 2.01 -14.74 -23.45
CA GLY A 256 2.79 -14.18 -24.55
C GLY A 256 2.80 -12.64 -24.62
N ILE A 257 1.97 -11.94 -23.83
CA ILE A 257 1.94 -10.48 -23.77
C ILE A 257 2.64 -10.01 -22.50
N VAL A 258 3.74 -9.28 -22.65
CA VAL A 258 4.45 -8.62 -21.56
C VAL A 258 3.63 -7.42 -21.09
N LYS A 259 3.24 -7.41 -19.82
CA LYS A 259 2.36 -6.41 -19.20
C LYS A 259 2.79 -6.07 -17.79
N LYS A 260 2.56 -4.83 -17.37
CA LYS A 260 2.88 -4.33 -16.01
C LYS A 260 1.65 -3.80 -15.28
N LEU A 261 0.65 -3.30 -16.01
CA LEU A 261 -0.61 -2.78 -15.48
C LEU A 261 -1.76 -3.18 -16.38
N LEU A 262 -2.87 -3.59 -15.80
CA LEU A 262 -4.17 -3.77 -16.45
C LEU A 262 -5.26 -3.36 -15.47
N SER A 263 -5.87 -2.21 -15.71
CA SER A 263 -6.82 -1.57 -14.78
C SER A 263 -8.10 -1.16 -15.50
N PRO A 264 -9.16 -2.00 -15.52
CA PRO A 264 -10.50 -1.62 -15.95
C PRO A 264 -11.14 -0.64 -14.95
N VAL A 265 -11.66 0.48 -15.47
CA VAL A 265 -12.30 1.54 -14.68
C VAL A 265 -13.65 1.90 -15.29
N GLN A 266 -14.71 1.78 -14.48
CA GLN A 266 -16.08 2.06 -14.88
C GLN A 266 -16.34 3.57 -14.95
N TRP A 267 -17.09 4.00 -15.96
CA TRP A 267 -17.66 5.35 -16.01
C TRP A 267 -18.62 5.59 -14.82
N PRO A 268 -18.59 6.78 -14.16
CA PRO A 268 -17.93 8.04 -14.57
C PRO A 268 -16.54 8.29 -13.96
N VAL A 269 -15.89 7.32 -13.33
CA VAL A 269 -14.59 7.51 -12.68
C VAL A 269 -13.52 8.07 -13.64
N PRO A 270 -13.39 7.60 -14.90
CA PRO A 270 -12.35 8.11 -15.83
C PRO A 270 -12.45 9.60 -16.16
N LYS A 271 -13.62 10.24 -16.01
CA LYS A 271 -13.75 11.71 -16.21
C LYS A 271 -12.89 12.53 -15.26
N HIS A 272 -12.47 11.93 -14.13
CA HIS A 272 -11.62 12.56 -13.11
C HIS A 272 -10.11 12.41 -13.39
N PHE A 273 -9.71 11.67 -14.42
CA PHE A 273 -8.31 11.49 -14.82
C PHE A 273 -7.78 12.75 -15.49
N ALA A 274 -7.50 13.80 -14.71
CA ALA A 274 -7.22 15.15 -15.22
C ALA A 274 -6.16 15.16 -16.34
N ALA A 275 -5.06 14.42 -16.20
CA ALA A 275 -3.99 14.35 -17.20
C ALA A 275 -4.38 13.59 -18.48
N PHE A 276 -5.37 12.69 -18.40
CA PHE A 276 -5.82 11.81 -19.49
C PHE A 276 -7.27 12.02 -19.90
N ARG A 277 -7.92 13.08 -19.41
CA ARG A 277 -9.34 13.33 -19.64
C ARG A 277 -9.72 13.37 -21.13
N ALA A 278 -8.85 13.93 -21.96
CA ALA A 278 -9.05 13.99 -23.43
C ALA A 278 -9.12 12.60 -24.08
N PHE A 279 -8.56 11.58 -23.43
CA PHE A 279 -8.49 10.20 -23.90
C PHE A 279 -9.49 9.27 -23.19
N CYS A 280 -10.31 9.83 -22.30
CA CYS A 280 -11.41 9.13 -21.61
C CYS A 280 -12.75 9.70 -22.11
N PRO A 281 -13.31 9.20 -23.24
CA PRO A 281 -14.52 9.76 -23.84
C PRO A 281 -15.71 9.67 -22.88
N GLU A 282 -16.63 10.62 -22.97
CA GLU A 282 -17.81 10.67 -22.12
C GLU A 282 -18.69 9.41 -22.31
N GLY A 283 -19.17 8.86 -21.20
CA GLY A 283 -20.00 7.64 -21.18
C GLY A 283 -19.20 6.34 -21.37
N LYS A 284 -17.87 6.39 -21.60
CA LYS A 284 -17.09 5.18 -21.86
C LYS A 284 -16.33 4.69 -20.61
N ASN A 285 -16.32 3.38 -20.46
CA ASN A 285 -15.44 2.69 -19.53
C ASN A 285 -14.05 2.59 -20.15
N VAL A 286 -12.98 2.54 -19.35
CA VAL A 286 -11.62 2.47 -19.88
C VAL A 286 -10.83 1.32 -19.28
N LEU A 287 -9.97 0.71 -20.09
CA LEU A 287 -8.86 -0.12 -19.64
C LEU A 287 -7.58 0.72 -19.72
N SER A 288 -6.99 1.06 -18.58
CA SER A 288 -5.64 1.59 -18.50
C SER A 288 -4.64 0.44 -18.47
N ALA A 289 -3.64 0.44 -19.35
CA ALA A 289 -2.68 -0.66 -19.47
C ALA A 289 -1.25 -0.16 -19.67
N MET A 290 -0.28 -0.91 -19.16
CA MET A 290 1.14 -0.80 -19.47
C MET A 290 1.58 -2.09 -20.16
N ILE A 291 1.92 -2.01 -21.44
CA ILE A 291 2.27 -3.15 -22.28
C ILE A 291 3.74 -3.01 -22.73
N GLY A 292 4.50 -4.08 -22.71
CA GLY A 292 5.84 -4.09 -23.28
C GLY A 292 5.79 -3.81 -24.79
N GLU A 293 6.66 -2.93 -25.29
CA GLU A 293 6.67 -2.50 -26.69
C GLU A 293 6.64 -3.68 -27.68
N MET A 294 7.43 -4.71 -27.41
CA MET A 294 7.49 -5.92 -28.26
C MET A 294 6.19 -6.75 -28.26
N SER A 295 5.27 -6.50 -27.33
CA SER A 295 3.97 -7.19 -27.25
C SER A 295 2.80 -6.35 -27.78
N LEU A 296 3.08 -5.12 -28.27
CA LEU A 296 2.04 -4.18 -28.63
C LEU A 296 1.22 -4.66 -29.83
N GLU A 297 1.85 -5.21 -30.85
CA GLU A 297 1.16 -5.76 -32.05
C GLU A 297 0.22 -6.90 -31.66
N SER A 298 0.67 -7.81 -30.77
CA SER A 298 -0.18 -8.91 -30.27
C SER A 298 -1.35 -8.37 -29.46
N PHE A 299 -1.13 -7.34 -28.64
CA PHE A 299 -2.20 -6.66 -27.91
C PHE A 299 -3.22 -6.01 -28.86
N GLU A 300 -2.77 -5.29 -29.88
CA GLU A 300 -3.63 -4.64 -30.88
C GLU A 300 -4.42 -5.68 -31.71
N THR A 301 -3.80 -6.80 -32.06
CA THR A 301 -4.47 -7.92 -32.74
C THR A 301 -5.62 -8.50 -31.90
N LEU A 302 -5.41 -8.70 -30.60
CA LEU A 302 -6.47 -9.15 -29.71
C LEU A 302 -7.55 -8.07 -29.52
N LEU A 303 -7.16 -6.79 -29.44
CA LEU A 303 -8.11 -5.69 -29.36
C LEU A 303 -9.04 -5.62 -30.57
N ALA A 304 -8.51 -5.85 -31.77
CA ALA A 304 -9.28 -5.81 -33.02
C ALA A 304 -10.44 -6.82 -33.06
N SER A 305 -10.42 -7.86 -32.20
CA SER A 305 -11.51 -8.83 -32.07
C SER A 305 -12.65 -8.36 -31.13
N THR A 306 -12.54 -7.17 -30.55
CA THR A 306 -13.49 -6.56 -29.61
C THR A 306 -14.08 -5.27 -30.18
N ARG A 307 -15.01 -4.65 -29.43
CA ARG A 307 -15.55 -3.32 -29.75
C ARG A 307 -14.77 -2.18 -29.08
N GLY A 308 -13.65 -2.50 -28.42
CA GLY A 308 -12.77 -1.52 -27.79
C GLY A 308 -12.07 -0.61 -28.78
N THR A 309 -11.89 0.65 -28.44
CA THR A 309 -11.18 1.63 -29.22
C THR A 309 -9.98 2.16 -28.43
N MET A 310 -8.78 2.03 -28.99
CA MET A 310 -7.59 2.62 -28.41
C MET A 310 -7.65 4.15 -28.55
N THR A 311 -7.70 4.85 -27.42
CA THR A 311 -7.81 6.32 -27.39
C THR A 311 -6.50 7.00 -27.01
N TYR A 312 -5.57 6.26 -26.40
CA TYR A 312 -4.23 6.75 -26.05
C TYR A 312 -3.20 5.66 -26.23
N LYS A 313 -2.03 6.04 -26.74
CA LYS A 313 -0.83 5.22 -26.86
C LYS A 313 0.41 6.10 -26.85
N ALA A 314 1.31 5.91 -25.89
CA ALA A 314 2.61 6.61 -25.84
C ALA A 314 3.63 5.76 -25.06
N ALA A 315 4.92 5.95 -25.35
CA ALA A 315 5.98 5.38 -24.52
C ALA A 315 5.91 5.95 -23.12
N SER A 316 6.02 5.10 -22.10
CA SER A 316 5.94 5.54 -20.69
C SER A 316 7.06 6.52 -20.31
N GLU A 317 8.23 6.42 -20.94
CA GLU A 317 9.35 7.34 -20.75
C GLU A 317 9.03 8.77 -21.23
N ASP A 318 8.21 8.93 -22.27
CA ASP A 318 7.82 10.22 -22.82
C ASP A 318 6.93 11.03 -21.88
N VAL A 319 6.31 10.39 -20.90
CA VAL A 319 5.50 11.06 -19.88
C VAL A 319 6.28 11.36 -18.59
N LEU A 320 7.56 11.06 -18.53
CA LEU A 320 8.44 11.52 -17.47
C LEU A 320 8.46 13.05 -17.46
N GLY A 321 8.05 13.68 -16.36
CA GLY A 321 7.84 15.14 -16.28
C GLY A 321 6.36 15.55 -16.34
N LYS A 322 5.47 14.65 -16.78
CA LYS A 322 4.01 14.72 -16.61
C LYS A 322 3.55 13.72 -15.58
N VAL A 323 2.27 13.63 -15.35
CA VAL A 323 1.68 12.58 -14.49
C VAL A 323 1.61 11.30 -15.32
N PRO A 324 2.35 10.22 -14.98
CA PRO A 324 2.32 8.97 -15.75
C PRO A 324 1.00 8.24 -15.55
N LEU A 325 0.63 7.36 -16.51
CA LEU A 325 -0.65 6.64 -16.48
C LEU A 325 -0.83 5.81 -15.19
N TYR A 326 0.22 5.18 -14.69
CA TYR A 326 0.15 4.39 -13.46
C TYR A 326 -0.23 5.21 -12.21
N GLU A 327 -0.08 6.54 -12.22
CA GLU A 327 -0.57 7.41 -11.13
C GLU A 327 -2.09 7.61 -11.16
N HIS A 328 -2.81 7.03 -12.11
CA HIS A 328 -4.28 6.98 -12.15
C HIS A 328 -4.83 5.59 -11.83
N ALA A 329 -3.97 4.66 -11.42
CA ALA A 329 -4.31 3.30 -11.04
C ALA A 329 -4.26 3.12 -9.51
N TRP A 330 -4.71 1.97 -9.03
CA TRP A 330 -4.73 1.61 -7.61
C TRP A 330 -5.48 2.66 -6.78
N ASN A 331 -5.04 2.95 -5.56
CA ASN A 331 -5.70 3.93 -4.69
C ASN A 331 -5.69 5.37 -5.25
N HIS A 332 -4.83 5.68 -6.22
CA HIS A 332 -4.85 6.97 -6.88
C HIS A 332 -6.06 7.18 -7.79
N THR A 333 -6.69 6.14 -8.30
CA THR A 333 -8.01 6.24 -8.98
C THR A 333 -9.02 6.91 -8.06
N THR A 334 -9.14 6.43 -6.82
CA THR A 334 -10.00 7.05 -5.80
C THR A 334 -9.58 8.49 -5.51
N LEU A 335 -8.27 8.76 -5.41
CA LEU A 335 -7.75 10.12 -5.18
C LEU A 335 -8.19 11.10 -6.29
N GLN A 336 -8.15 10.69 -7.56
CA GLN A 336 -8.59 11.55 -8.65
C GLN A 336 -10.07 11.95 -8.49
N VAL A 337 -10.92 11.04 -8.04
CA VAL A 337 -12.33 11.36 -7.74
C VAL A 337 -12.42 12.29 -6.54
N LEU A 338 -11.75 11.98 -5.43
CA LEU A 338 -11.78 12.74 -4.18
C LEU A 338 -11.26 14.19 -4.32
N LYS A 339 -10.45 14.49 -5.33
CA LYS A 339 -10.05 15.88 -5.65
C LYS A 339 -11.23 16.74 -6.08
N ASN A 340 -12.28 16.15 -6.67
CA ASN A 340 -13.43 16.84 -7.23
C ASN A 340 -14.72 16.55 -6.45
N ASP A 341 -14.82 15.39 -5.82
CA ASP A 341 -16.01 14.96 -5.08
C ASP A 341 -15.59 14.30 -3.75
N ARG A 342 -15.87 14.98 -2.65
CA ARG A 342 -15.56 14.53 -1.29
C ARG A 342 -16.65 13.65 -0.67
N SER A 343 -17.76 13.44 -1.37
CA SER A 343 -18.88 12.60 -0.91
C SER A 343 -18.64 11.10 -1.16
N VAL A 344 -17.50 10.75 -1.75
CA VAL A 344 -17.15 9.35 -2.05
C VAL A 344 -16.13 8.80 -1.05
N THR A 345 -16.13 7.49 -0.95
CA THR A 345 -15.08 6.68 -0.32
C THR A 345 -14.76 5.49 -1.23
N TYR A 346 -14.10 4.48 -0.73
CA TYR A 346 -13.70 3.31 -1.51
C TYR A 346 -13.83 2.03 -0.68
N LEU A 347 -13.76 0.89 -1.35
CA LEU A 347 -13.55 -0.40 -0.71
C LEU A 347 -12.24 -1.01 -1.22
N GLN A 348 -11.80 -2.07 -0.56
CA GLN A 348 -10.85 -3.02 -1.13
C GLN A 348 -11.44 -4.41 -1.09
N CYS A 349 -11.34 -5.11 -2.21
CA CYS A 349 -11.84 -6.45 -2.33
C CYS A 349 -10.97 -7.30 -3.25
N LEU A 350 -11.18 -8.60 -3.21
CA LEU A 350 -10.54 -9.57 -4.09
C LEU A 350 -11.63 -10.40 -4.75
N TYR A 351 -11.65 -10.38 -6.07
CA TYR A 351 -12.60 -11.17 -6.86
C TYR A 351 -12.19 -12.64 -6.92
N PRO A 352 -13.15 -13.59 -7.01
CA PRO A 352 -12.83 -15.00 -7.17
C PRO A 352 -12.22 -15.26 -8.57
N HIS A 353 -11.10 -15.97 -8.63
CA HIS A 353 -10.37 -16.19 -9.88
C HIS A 353 -11.13 -17.03 -10.91
N ASP A 354 -11.98 -17.96 -10.47
CA ASP A 354 -12.73 -18.93 -11.28
C ASP A 354 -14.01 -18.37 -11.90
N ARG A 355 -14.53 -17.25 -11.36
CA ARG A 355 -15.78 -16.60 -11.83
C ARG A 355 -15.70 -15.08 -11.75
N LEU A 356 -14.52 -14.53 -12.00
CA LEU A 356 -14.22 -13.10 -11.85
C LEU A 356 -15.22 -12.22 -12.61
N VAL A 357 -15.43 -12.48 -13.89
CA VAL A 357 -16.30 -11.66 -14.76
C VAL A 357 -17.76 -11.71 -14.28
N ASP A 358 -18.23 -12.89 -13.89
CA ASP A 358 -19.61 -13.06 -13.39
C ASP A 358 -19.81 -12.34 -12.05
N ALA A 359 -18.82 -12.40 -11.15
CA ALA A 359 -18.88 -11.68 -9.88
C ALA A 359 -18.88 -10.17 -10.09
N VAL A 360 -18.09 -9.64 -11.06
CA VAL A 360 -18.11 -8.22 -11.45
C VAL A 360 -19.50 -7.82 -11.95
N ALA A 361 -20.12 -8.64 -12.82
CA ALA A 361 -21.45 -8.38 -13.35
C ALA A 361 -22.53 -8.38 -12.24
N GLN A 362 -22.47 -9.36 -11.31
CA GLN A 362 -23.40 -9.46 -10.18
C GLN A 362 -23.31 -8.24 -9.25
N VAL A 363 -22.09 -7.79 -8.94
CA VAL A 363 -21.86 -6.58 -8.13
C VAL A 363 -22.42 -5.35 -8.84
N GLY A 364 -22.15 -5.20 -10.14
CA GLY A 364 -22.66 -4.08 -10.94
C GLY A 364 -24.19 -4.04 -10.97
N ALA A 365 -24.84 -5.19 -11.19
CA ALA A 365 -26.29 -5.30 -11.18
C ALA A 365 -26.92 -4.99 -9.80
N LYS A 366 -26.18 -5.32 -8.71
CA LYS A 366 -26.68 -5.14 -7.35
C LYS A 366 -26.61 -3.70 -6.86
N PHE A 367 -25.56 -2.95 -7.22
CA PHE A 367 -25.33 -1.62 -6.64
C PHE A 367 -25.49 -0.46 -7.62
N GLY A 368 -25.47 -0.73 -8.95
CA GLY A 368 -25.66 0.30 -9.98
C GLY A 368 -24.76 1.52 -9.75
N ASP A 369 -25.36 2.70 -9.74
CA ASP A 369 -24.68 3.98 -9.59
C ASP A 369 -24.21 4.32 -8.16
N GLU A 370 -24.46 3.45 -7.18
CA GLU A 370 -23.98 3.64 -5.82
C GLU A 370 -22.50 3.26 -5.71
N VAL A 371 -22.04 2.32 -6.57
CA VAL A 371 -20.67 1.77 -6.54
C VAL A 371 -20.11 1.69 -7.95
N TYR A 372 -19.12 2.52 -8.24
CA TYR A 372 -18.40 2.47 -9.52
C TYR A 372 -17.21 1.54 -9.43
N GLN A 373 -17.18 0.52 -10.28
CA GLN A 373 -16.17 -0.50 -10.22
C GLN A 373 -14.82 -0.03 -10.82
N HIS A 374 -13.76 -0.39 -10.14
CA HIS A 374 -12.38 -0.25 -10.55
C HIS A 374 -11.64 -1.51 -10.14
N LEU A 375 -10.98 -2.15 -11.10
CA LEU A 375 -10.24 -3.39 -10.89
C LEU A 375 -8.77 -3.21 -11.25
N GLU A 376 -7.93 -3.98 -10.56
CA GLU A 376 -6.50 -4.15 -10.85
C GLU A 376 -6.21 -5.63 -11.00
N PHE A 377 -5.82 -6.09 -12.18
CA PHE A 377 -5.46 -7.49 -12.36
C PHE A 377 -4.18 -7.83 -11.62
N ILE A 378 -4.20 -8.92 -10.88
CA ILE A 378 -3.07 -9.41 -10.07
C ILE A 378 -2.96 -10.93 -10.15
N ARG A 379 -1.74 -11.44 -9.97
CA ARG A 379 -1.53 -12.85 -9.63
C ARG A 379 -1.55 -13.02 -8.11
N LEU A 380 -2.22 -14.06 -7.64
CA LEU A 380 -2.27 -14.40 -6.22
C LEU A 380 -2.30 -15.93 -6.08
N ASN A 381 -1.34 -16.49 -5.34
CA ASN A 381 -1.21 -17.92 -5.12
C ASN A 381 -1.24 -18.73 -6.44
N GLY A 382 -0.61 -18.21 -7.49
CA GLY A 382 -0.55 -18.86 -8.81
C GLY A 382 -1.76 -18.61 -9.72
N TYR A 383 -2.84 -17.99 -9.24
CA TYR A 383 -4.03 -17.69 -10.02
C TYR A 383 -4.07 -16.23 -10.49
N MET A 384 -4.62 -16.01 -11.69
CA MET A 384 -4.96 -14.68 -12.15
C MET A 384 -6.30 -14.25 -11.56
N THR A 385 -6.31 -13.11 -10.89
CA THR A 385 -7.52 -12.54 -10.31
C THR A 385 -7.49 -11.01 -10.43
N ALA A 386 -8.41 -10.31 -9.76
CA ALA A 386 -8.40 -8.86 -9.66
C ALA A 386 -8.63 -8.39 -8.22
N SER A 387 -7.80 -7.43 -7.80
CA SER A 387 -8.12 -6.58 -6.66
C SER A 387 -9.13 -5.53 -7.12
N GLY A 388 -10.26 -5.41 -6.43
CA GLY A 388 -11.22 -4.32 -6.64
C GLY A 388 -10.92 -3.16 -5.68
N ILE A 389 -10.94 -1.95 -6.23
CA ILE A 389 -10.85 -0.70 -5.47
C ILE A 389 -12.00 0.22 -5.91
N PRO A 390 -13.27 -0.25 -5.77
CA PRO A 390 -14.41 0.51 -6.25
C PRO A 390 -14.55 1.83 -5.51
N VAL A 391 -15.05 2.83 -6.24
CA VAL A 391 -15.45 4.13 -5.68
C VAL A 391 -16.89 4.03 -5.23
N VAL A 392 -17.14 4.31 -3.96
CA VAL A 392 -18.45 4.20 -3.31
C VAL A 392 -18.99 5.58 -2.99
N ARG A 393 -20.23 5.88 -3.35
CA ARG A 393 -20.96 7.05 -2.84
C ARG A 393 -21.29 6.83 -1.37
N TYR A 394 -20.57 7.54 -0.51
CA TYR A 394 -20.69 7.36 0.92
C TYR A 394 -21.98 8.00 1.48
N GLN A 395 -22.76 7.23 2.21
CA GLN A 395 -23.97 7.72 2.87
C GLN A 395 -23.82 7.65 4.41
N SER A 396 -23.49 6.48 4.94
CA SER A 396 -23.26 6.24 6.37
C SER A 396 -22.37 5.02 6.58
N PRO A 397 -21.80 4.84 7.78
CA PRO A 397 -21.08 3.60 8.12
C PRO A 397 -21.92 2.34 7.93
N GLU A 398 -23.19 2.37 8.33
CA GLU A 398 -24.11 1.23 8.25
C GLU A 398 -24.31 0.82 6.79
N ARG A 399 -24.59 1.80 5.89
CA ARG A 399 -24.76 1.53 4.47
C ARG A 399 -23.47 0.99 3.84
N LEU A 400 -22.32 1.49 4.25
CA LEU A 400 -21.03 0.98 3.77
C LEU A 400 -20.83 -0.50 4.16
N TYR A 401 -21.18 -0.88 5.39
CA TYR A 401 -21.14 -2.28 5.83
C TYR A 401 -22.17 -3.17 5.09
N GLU A 402 -23.35 -2.65 4.76
CA GLU A 402 -24.32 -3.36 3.91
C GLU A 402 -23.75 -3.61 2.50
N ILE A 403 -23.07 -2.61 1.91
CA ILE A 403 -22.40 -2.76 0.62
C ILE A 403 -21.32 -3.85 0.72
N MET A 404 -20.48 -3.86 1.78
CA MET A 404 -19.48 -4.90 1.99
C MET A 404 -20.12 -6.30 2.08
N ALA A 405 -21.20 -6.45 2.85
CA ALA A 405 -21.95 -7.72 2.95
C ALA A 405 -22.54 -8.14 1.59
N GLY A 406 -22.97 -7.16 0.80
CA GLY A 406 -23.44 -7.38 -0.56
C GLY A 406 -22.36 -7.89 -1.51
N TYR A 407 -21.14 -7.39 -1.44
CA TYR A 407 -19.99 -7.93 -2.15
C TYR A 407 -19.70 -9.38 -1.74
N GLU A 408 -19.68 -9.64 -0.44
CA GLU A 408 -19.48 -11.01 0.08
C GLU A 408 -20.57 -11.98 -0.39
N SER A 409 -21.84 -11.54 -0.51
CA SER A 409 -22.91 -12.37 -1.06
C SER A 409 -22.74 -12.70 -2.54
N CYS A 410 -21.99 -11.89 -3.29
CA CYS A 410 -21.54 -12.17 -4.66
C CYS A 410 -20.26 -13.03 -4.69
N GLY A 411 -19.74 -13.46 -3.53
CA GLY A 411 -18.52 -14.25 -3.40
C GLY A 411 -17.23 -13.45 -3.56
N VAL A 412 -17.30 -12.14 -3.47
CA VAL A 412 -16.14 -11.24 -3.50
C VAL A 412 -15.63 -11.04 -2.08
N MET A 413 -14.36 -11.31 -1.83
CA MET A 413 -13.76 -11.15 -0.52
C MET A 413 -13.50 -9.68 -0.21
N ILE A 414 -13.99 -9.17 0.91
CA ILE A 414 -13.69 -7.80 1.37
C ILE A 414 -12.41 -7.78 2.19
N ALA A 415 -11.53 -6.81 1.87
CA ALA A 415 -10.41 -6.38 2.70
C ALA A 415 -10.72 -4.97 3.19
N ASN A 416 -11.52 -4.85 4.28
CA ASN A 416 -12.05 -3.58 4.76
C ASN A 416 -10.92 -2.53 4.97
N PRO A 417 -10.92 -1.41 4.22
CA PRO A 417 -9.91 -0.36 4.36
C PRO A 417 -10.28 0.69 5.43
N HIS A 418 -11.40 0.54 6.13
CA HIS A 418 -11.94 1.48 7.10
C HIS A 418 -11.64 1.06 8.55
N VAL A 419 -10.60 0.27 8.75
CA VAL A 419 -10.14 -0.19 10.06
C VAL A 419 -8.63 0.00 10.20
N VAL A 420 -8.20 0.36 11.41
CA VAL A 420 -6.78 0.65 11.69
C VAL A 420 -5.97 -0.59 12.05
N THR A 421 -6.64 -1.69 12.41
CA THR A 421 -6.01 -2.91 12.88
C THR A 421 -5.73 -3.89 11.73
N LEU A 422 -4.78 -4.78 11.96
CA LEU A 422 -4.42 -5.82 10.99
C LEU A 422 -5.53 -6.88 10.84
N GLU A 423 -6.23 -7.21 11.94
CA GLU A 423 -7.19 -8.34 12.01
C GLU A 423 -8.61 -7.97 11.58
N ASP A 424 -9.03 -6.73 11.81
CA ASP A 424 -10.43 -6.34 11.62
C ASP A 424 -10.78 -6.03 10.15
N GLY A 425 -9.78 -6.01 9.26
CA GLY A 425 -9.97 -5.67 7.86
C GLY A 425 -10.73 -6.73 7.03
N SER A 426 -10.90 -7.94 7.52
CA SER A 426 -11.64 -9.01 6.84
C SER A 426 -11.81 -10.19 7.78
N ARG A 427 -12.91 -10.94 7.64
CA ARG A 427 -13.05 -12.25 8.31
C ARG A 427 -11.94 -13.26 7.93
N TYR A 428 -11.24 -13.01 6.82
CA TYR A 428 -10.10 -13.79 6.34
C TYR A 428 -8.73 -13.18 6.71
N LYS A 429 -8.70 -11.93 7.19
CA LYS A 429 -7.48 -11.34 7.75
C LYS A 429 -7.31 -11.87 9.18
N ARG A 430 -6.41 -12.80 9.32
CA ARG A 430 -5.91 -13.22 10.62
C ARG A 430 -4.46 -12.80 10.69
N VAL A 431 -4.02 -12.31 11.84
CA VAL A 431 -2.59 -12.21 12.10
C VAL A 431 -2.08 -13.64 12.14
N ASP A 432 -1.08 -13.93 11.34
CA ASP A 432 -0.41 -15.21 11.27
C ASP A 432 0.20 -15.49 12.65
N THR A 433 0.04 -16.73 13.15
CA THR A 433 0.65 -17.16 14.42
C THR A 433 2.15 -16.94 14.43
N ASP A 434 2.82 -17.11 13.29
CA ASP A 434 4.24 -16.84 13.13
C ASP A 434 4.56 -15.34 13.23
N GLN A 435 3.72 -14.46 12.68
CA GLN A 435 3.86 -13.02 12.84
C GLN A 435 3.65 -12.58 14.30
N LEU A 436 2.64 -13.14 14.97
CA LEU A 436 2.38 -12.86 16.39
C LEU A 436 3.52 -13.35 17.28
N GLY A 437 3.98 -14.58 17.07
CA GLY A 437 5.13 -15.13 17.78
C GLY A 437 6.41 -14.32 17.52
N PHE A 438 6.60 -13.84 16.31
CA PHE A 438 7.73 -13.00 15.98
C PHE A 438 7.63 -11.60 16.62
N LYS A 439 6.43 -11.00 16.68
CA LYS A 439 6.19 -9.76 17.44
C LYS A 439 6.63 -9.89 18.89
N HIS A 440 6.27 -10.99 19.58
CA HIS A 440 6.70 -11.26 20.96
C HIS A 440 8.23 -11.35 21.11
N GLN A 441 8.94 -11.81 20.08
CA GLN A 441 10.40 -11.94 20.09
C GLN A 441 11.12 -10.60 19.86
N VAL A 442 10.53 -9.67 19.07
CA VAL A 442 11.19 -8.44 18.64
C VAL A 442 10.66 -7.19 19.34
N ASP A 443 9.53 -7.28 20.01
CA ASP A 443 8.87 -6.19 20.76
C ASP A 443 8.01 -6.75 21.89
N PRO A 444 8.63 -7.35 22.93
CA PRO A 444 7.90 -8.03 24.00
C PRO A 444 6.99 -7.08 24.81
N LEU A 445 7.34 -5.78 24.87
CA LEU A 445 6.58 -4.78 25.60
C LEU A 445 5.44 -4.15 24.80
N GLY A 446 5.35 -4.44 23.50
CA GLY A 446 4.28 -3.92 22.64
C GLY A 446 4.37 -2.42 22.34
N LEU A 447 5.54 -1.84 22.40
CA LEU A 447 5.77 -0.41 22.16
C LEU A 447 5.85 -0.04 20.68
N LEU A 448 6.06 -1.01 19.77
CA LEU A 448 6.19 -0.77 18.35
C LEU A 448 4.81 -0.73 17.67
N ASN A 449 4.41 0.45 17.24
CA ASN A 449 3.14 0.78 16.60
C ASN A 449 1.93 0.17 17.33
N PRO A 450 1.76 0.47 18.63
CA PRO A 450 0.74 -0.15 19.48
C PRO A 450 -0.68 0.13 18.97
N GLY A 451 -1.59 -0.83 19.20
CA GLY A 451 -2.98 -0.75 18.76
C GLY A 451 -3.24 -1.21 17.32
N LYS A 452 -2.20 -1.54 16.52
CA LYS A 452 -2.36 -2.06 15.14
C LYS A 452 -2.53 -3.57 15.08
N MET A 453 -2.03 -4.31 16.08
CA MET A 453 -2.16 -5.76 16.18
C MET A 453 -2.95 -6.09 17.45
N ARG A 454 -4.27 -6.30 17.29
CA ARG A 454 -5.20 -6.49 18.42
C ARG A 454 -4.98 -7.82 19.16
N SER A 455 -4.55 -8.84 18.42
CA SER A 455 -4.27 -10.17 19.00
C SER A 455 -3.03 -10.20 19.91
N PHE A 456 -2.22 -9.14 19.86
CA PHE A 456 -1.00 -9.07 20.65
C PHE A 456 -1.30 -8.62 22.08
N ALA A 457 -0.85 -9.42 23.07
CA ALA A 457 -0.82 -9.05 24.49
C ALA A 457 0.64 -8.82 24.91
N PRO A 458 1.01 -7.62 25.39
CA PRO A 458 2.34 -7.36 25.90
C PRO A 458 2.69 -8.32 27.06
N GLN A 459 3.98 -8.64 27.19
CA GLN A 459 4.46 -9.32 28.39
C GLN A 459 4.41 -8.33 29.57
N THR A 460 3.80 -8.74 30.66
CA THR A 460 3.87 -8.00 31.93
C THR A 460 5.31 -8.06 32.43
N ALA A 461 5.89 -6.90 32.69
CA ALA A 461 7.24 -6.78 33.24
C ALA A 461 7.33 -7.29 34.66
#